data_e6eeaafdd1365a6b299f163ef49e2928
#
_entry.id   e6eeaafdd1365a6b299f163ef49e2928
#
_cell.length_a   1.000
_cell.length_b   1.000
_cell.length_c   1.000
_cell.angle_alpha   90.00
_cell.angle_beta   90.00
_cell.angle_gamma   90.00
#
_symmetry.space_group_name_H-M   'P 1'
#
loop_
_entity.id
_entity.type
_entity.pdbx_description
1 polymer ?
#
loop_
_entity_poly.entity_id
_entity_poly.type
_entity_poly.pdbx_seq_one_letter_code
_entity_poly.pdbx_strand_id
1 'polypeptide(L)'
;MSIYHELVECFTHYDPETFRNIHHEEFMMVREAELSTLDEHCEIIDELASKPTWDWHIKADLIHENDYCMETRWIDGDEVVTNINLKKDGKLWRAIISRTSRKKVL
;
A
#
# COMPACT_ATOMS: atom_id res chain seq x y z
N MET A 1 -8.05 15.07 -3.84
CA MET A 1 -7.89 14.55 -2.48
C MET A 1 -6.79 13.49 -2.48
N SER A 2 -6.02 13.42 -1.40
CA SER A 2 -4.88 12.51 -1.32
C SER A 2 -5.33 11.08 -1.01
N ILE A 3 -4.93 10.12 -1.83
CA ILE A 3 -5.20 8.70 -1.56
C ILE A 3 -4.40 8.23 -0.34
N TYR A 4 -3.20 8.78 -0.14
CA TYR A 4 -2.43 8.48 1.06
C TYR A 4 -3.23 8.77 2.33
N HIS A 5 -3.86 9.93 2.41
CA HIS A 5 -4.69 10.28 3.57
C HIS A 5 -5.92 9.39 3.68
N GLU A 6 -6.53 9.01 2.55
CA GLU A 6 -7.65 8.07 2.57
C GLU A 6 -7.25 6.71 3.14
N LEU A 7 -6.05 6.22 2.78
CA LEU A 7 -5.53 4.97 3.33
C LEU A 7 -5.22 5.09 4.82
N VAL A 8 -4.62 6.19 5.25
CA VAL A 8 -4.34 6.43 6.68
C VAL A 8 -5.62 6.41 7.48
N GLU A 9 -6.65 7.11 7.03
CA GLU A 9 -7.95 7.09 7.69
C GLU A 9 -8.58 5.71 7.70
N CYS A 10 -8.52 5.02 6.56
CA CYS A 10 -9.06 3.66 6.43
C CYS A 10 -8.43 2.71 7.43
N PHE A 11 -7.12 2.78 7.62
CA PHE A 11 -6.42 1.88 8.55
C PHE A 11 -6.54 2.32 10.02
N THR A 12 -6.84 3.58 10.27
CA THR A 12 -7.09 4.05 11.64
C THR A 12 -8.34 3.37 12.22
N HIS A 13 -9.36 3.21 11.40
CA HIS A 13 -10.58 2.48 11.72
C HIS A 13 -10.90 1.55 10.55
N TYR A 14 -10.17 0.43 10.48
CA TYR A 14 -10.17 -0.41 9.30
C TYR A 14 -11.57 -0.85 8.88
N ASP A 15 -11.90 -0.59 7.62
CA ASP A 15 -13.13 -1.01 6.96
C ASP A 15 -12.77 -1.63 5.61
N PRO A 16 -13.00 -2.94 5.43
CA PRO A 16 -12.66 -3.66 4.19
C PRO A 16 -13.30 -3.07 2.95
N GLU A 17 -14.54 -2.60 3.06
CA GLU A 17 -15.24 -2.02 1.92
C GLU A 17 -14.61 -0.71 1.48
N THR A 18 -14.27 0.15 2.43
CA THR A 18 -13.56 1.41 2.14
C THR A 18 -12.22 1.13 1.51
N PHE A 19 -11.47 0.15 2.02
CA PHE A 19 -10.19 -0.23 1.45
C PHE A 19 -10.34 -0.65 -0.01
N ARG A 20 -11.31 -1.54 -0.30
CA ARG A 20 -11.57 -1.99 -1.67
C ARG A 20 -11.91 -0.81 -2.59
N ASN A 21 -12.71 0.14 -2.11
CA ASN A 21 -13.18 1.27 -2.91
C ASN A 21 -12.09 2.29 -3.26
N ILE A 22 -10.98 2.28 -2.53
CA ILE A 22 -9.80 3.10 -2.85
C ILE A 22 -9.08 2.57 -4.09
N HIS A 23 -9.31 1.31 -4.45
CA HIS A 23 -8.66 0.62 -5.55
C HIS A 23 -9.55 0.53 -6.78
N HIS A 24 -8.92 0.62 -7.96
CA HIS A 24 -9.57 0.36 -9.24
C HIS A 24 -9.89 -1.13 -9.34
N GLU A 25 -10.99 -1.48 -10.01
CA GLU A 25 -11.38 -2.89 -10.17
C GLU A 25 -10.32 -3.73 -10.89
N GLU A 26 -9.49 -3.09 -11.72
CA GLU A 26 -8.39 -3.75 -12.44
C GLU A 26 -7.09 -3.76 -11.65
N PHE A 27 -7.13 -3.43 -10.36
CA PHE A 27 -5.91 -3.32 -9.56
C PHE A 27 -5.11 -4.62 -9.57
N MET A 28 -3.79 -4.48 -9.73
CA MET A 28 -2.85 -5.59 -9.57
C MET A 28 -1.59 -5.08 -8.88
N MET A 29 -0.99 -5.94 -8.07
CA MET A 29 0.23 -5.62 -7.34
C MET A 29 1.30 -6.67 -7.63
N VAL A 30 2.51 -6.20 -7.93
CA VAL A 30 3.70 -7.05 -8.02
C VAL A 30 4.43 -6.94 -6.69
N ARG A 31 4.64 -8.09 -6.05
CA ARG A 31 5.40 -8.22 -4.81
C ARG A 31 6.50 -9.22 -5.06
N GLU A 32 7.72 -8.70 -5.30
CA GLU A 32 8.85 -9.53 -5.73
C GLU A 32 8.50 -10.27 -7.03
N ALA A 33 8.39 -11.60 -7.00
CA ALA A 33 8.05 -12.40 -8.17
C ALA A 33 6.58 -12.82 -8.21
N GLU A 34 5.76 -12.30 -7.30
CA GLU A 34 4.35 -12.66 -7.22
C GLU A 34 3.46 -11.54 -7.72
N LEU A 35 2.38 -11.92 -8.39
CA LEU A 35 1.37 -10.98 -8.89
C LEU A 35 0.06 -11.25 -8.17
N SER A 36 -0.54 -10.20 -7.57
CA SER A 36 -1.81 -10.29 -6.84
C SER A 36 -2.87 -9.46 -7.54
N THR A 37 -4.07 -10.02 -7.63
CA THR A 37 -5.27 -9.29 -8.09
C THR A 37 -5.83 -8.45 -6.94
N LEU A 38 -6.85 -7.62 -7.24
CA LEU A 38 -7.53 -6.86 -6.21
C LEU A 38 -8.10 -7.76 -5.11
N ASP A 39 -8.78 -8.86 -5.49
CA ASP A 39 -9.38 -9.76 -4.52
C ASP A 39 -8.31 -10.38 -3.60
N GLU A 40 -7.22 -10.85 -4.17
CA GLU A 40 -6.11 -11.41 -3.40
C GLU A 40 -5.48 -10.39 -2.47
N HIS A 41 -5.28 -9.15 -2.97
CA HIS A 41 -4.73 -8.08 -2.18
C HIS A 41 -5.64 -7.72 -1.00
N CYS A 42 -6.96 -7.63 -1.23
CA CYS A 42 -7.92 -7.37 -0.17
C CYS A 42 -7.92 -8.46 0.89
N GLU A 43 -7.82 -9.73 0.51
CA GLU A 43 -7.73 -10.84 1.46
C GLU A 43 -6.49 -10.73 2.34
N ILE A 44 -5.33 -10.43 1.73
CA ILE A 44 -4.08 -10.27 2.47
C ILE A 44 -4.18 -9.12 3.48
N ILE A 45 -4.71 -7.99 3.04
CA ILE A 45 -4.81 -6.81 3.90
C ILE A 45 -5.86 -7.01 5.00
N ASP A 46 -6.99 -7.69 4.71
CA ASP A 46 -7.98 -8.01 5.73
C ASP A 46 -7.34 -8.79 6.88
N GLU A 47 -6.51 -9.77 6.54
CA GLU A 47 -5.82 -10.57 7.56
C GLU A 47 -4.83 -9.72 8.36
N LEU A 48 -4.02 -8.92 7.66
CA LEU A 48 -2.99 -8.11 8.32
C LEU A 48 -3.58 -6.95 9.12
N ALA A 49 -4.55 -6.24 8.56
CA ALA A 49 -5.12 -5.05 9.19
C ALA A 49 -5.99 -5.38 10.39
N SER A 50 -6.46 -6.62 10.51
CA SER A 50 -7.23 -7.07 11.68
C SER A 50 -6.33 -7.39 12.88
N LYS A 51 -5.02 -7.43 12.71
CA LYS A 51 -4.08 -7.74 13.79
C LYS A 51 -3.73 -6.46 14.57
N PRO A 52 -3.57 -6.56 15.90
CA PRO A 52 -3.16 -5.40 16.72
C PRO A 52 -1.80 -4.82 16.32
N THR A 53 -0.96 -5.62 15.65
CA THR A 53 0.38 -5.21 15.22
C THR A 53 0.39 -4.40 13.95
N TRP A 54 -0.75 -4.28 13.25
CA TRP A 54 -0.83 -3.50 12.01
C TRP A 54 -0.62 -2.02 12.29
N ASP A 55 0.42 -1.45 11.69
CA ASP A 55 0.83 -0.08 11.97
C ASP A 55 1.23 0.72 10.72
N TRP A 56 0.79 0.27 9.53
CA TRP A 56 1.14 0.94 8.27
C TRP A 56 0.79 2.43 8.30
N HIS A 57 -0.38 2.76 8.85
CA HIS A 57 -0.87 4.14 8.93
C HIS A 57 -0.06 5.03 9.87
N ILE A 58 0.80 4.44 10.69
CA ILE A 58 1.67 5.16 11.60
C ILE A 58 3.08 5.29 11.00
N LYS A 59 3.59 4.23 10.38
CA LYS A 59 5.00 4.16 9.96
C LYS A 59 5.26 4.52 8.50
N ALA A 60 4.25 4.45 7.64
CA ALA A 60 4.46 4.70 6.22
C ALA A 60 4.59 6.19 5.92
N ASP A 61 5.72 6.58 5.36
CA ASP A 61 5.97 7.96 4.96
C ASP A 61 5.54 8.17 3.52
N LEU A 62 4.86 9.28 3.26
CA LEU A 62 4.53 9.69 1.91
C LEU A 62 5.78 10.33 1.29
N ILE A 63 6.31 9.70 0.24
CA ILE A 63 7.47 10.22 -0.48
C ILE A 63 7.02 11.16 -1.59
N HIS A 64 5.96 10.76 -2.32
CA HIS A 64 5.48 11.50 -3.47
C HIS A 64 4.04 11.10 -3.78
N GLU A 65 3.23 12.08 -4.17
CA GLU A 65 1.89 11.80 -4.66
C GLU A 65 1.45 12.88 -5.64
N ASN A 66 0.92 12.45 -6.79
CA ASN A 66 0.27 13.32 -7.75
C ASN A 66 -0.95 12.59 -8.34
N ASP A 67 -1.52 13.09 -9.43
CA ASP A 67 -2.73 12.49 -10.03
C ASP A 67 -2.50 11.10 -10.59
N TYR A 68 -1.26 10.72 -10.86
CA TYR A 68 -0.92 9.47 -11.55
C TYR A 68 -0.15 8.48 -10.70
N CYS A 69 0.44 8.92 -9.59
CA CYS A 69 1.37 8.10 -8.83
C CYS A 69 1.33 8.45 -7.34
N MET A 70 1.56 7.44 -6.51
CA MET A 70 1.75 7.59 -5.06
C MET A 70 2.89 6.68 -4.64
N GLU A 71 3.91 7.24 -4.00
CA GLU A 71 5.02 6.47 -3.46
C GLU A 71 5.06 6.59 -1.95
N THR A 72 5.11 5.45 -1.27
CA THR A 72 5.25 5.39 0.19
C THR A 72 6.45 4.53 0.55
N ARG A 73 7.01 4.79 1.73
CA ARG A 73 8.18 4.06 2.22
C ARG A 73 8.11 3.89 3.72
N TRP A 74 8.51 2.73 4.21
CA TRP A 74 8.58 2.48 5.65
C TRP A 74 9.71 1.51 5.99
N ILE A 75 10.05 1.45 7.27
CA ILE A 75 11.05 0.54 7.79
C ILE A 75 10.34 -0.67 8.39
N ASP A 76 10.81 -1.85 8.04
CA ASP A 76 10.28 -3.11 8.58
C ASP A 76 11.47 -3.96 9.03
N GLY A 77 11.80 -3.86 10.33
CA GLY A 77 13.00 -4.49 10.87
C GLY A 77 14.26 -3.94 10.22
N ASP A 78 15.02 -4.81 9.54
CA ASP A 78 16.25 -4.42 8.86
C ASP A 78 16.01 -4.05 7.39
N GLU A 79 14.77 -3.97 6.97
CA GLU A 79 14.44 -3.69 5.57
C GLU A 79 13.80 -2.32 5.39
N VAL A 80 14.08 -1.71 4.24
CA VAL A 80 13.34 -0.55 3.74
C VAL A 80 12.35 -1.09 2.72
N VAL A 81 11.07 -0.80 2.94
CA VAL A 81 10.00 -1.21 2.03
C VAL A 81 9.53 0.02 1.26
N THR A 82 9.51 -0.09 -0.06
CA THR A 82 9.02 0.96 -0.95
C THR A 82 7.82 0.43 -1.71
N ASN A 83 6.74 1.20 -1.74
CA ASN A 83 5.53 0.86 -2.46
C ASN A 83 5.22 1.99 -3.43
N ILE A 84 5.18 1.67 -4.72
CA ILE A 84 4.84 2.62 -5.77
C ILE A 84 3.52 2.19 -6.37
N ASN A 85 2.55 3.11 -6.34
CA ASN A 85 1.22 2.89 -6.90
C ASN A 85 1.00 3.84 -8.07
N LEU A 86 0.47 3.29 -9.17
CA LEU A 86 -0.03 4.09 -10.29
C LEU A 86 -1.54 4.24 -10.12
N LYS A 87 -2.06 5.41 -10.49
CA LYS A 87 -3.48 5.73 -10.37
C LYS A 87 -4.16 5.73 -11.72
N LYS A 88 -5.43 5.32 -11.72
CA LYS A 88 -6.32 5.41 -12.88
C LYS A 88 -7.71 5.75 -12.36
N ASP A 89 -8.34 6.74 -12.99
CA ASP A 89 -9.68 7.19 -12.59
C ASP A 89 -9.77 7.56 -11.11
N GLY A 90 -8.70 8.17 -10.57
CA GLY A 90 -8.65 8.58 -9.18
C GLY A 90 -8.48 7.46 -8.16
N LYS A 91 -8.13 6.26 -8.61
CA LYS A 91 -7.98 5.08 -7.76
C LYS A 91 -6.63 4.41 -7.96
N LEU A 92 -6.19 3.64 -6.97
CA LEU A 92 -4.98 2.83 -7.10
C LEU A 92 -5.23 1.72 -8.11
N TRP A 93 -4.35 1.62 -9.11
CA TRP A 93 -4.58 0.75 -10.26
C TRP A 93 -3.50 -0.32 -10.43
N ARG A 94 -2.24 0.05 -10.34
CA ARG A 94 -1.11 -0.87 -10.42
C ARG A 94 -0.11 -0.52 -9.34
N ALA A 95 0.47 -1.54 -8.71
CA ALA A 95 1.41 -1.30 -7.63
C ALA A 95 2.61 -2.25 -7.72
N ILE A 96 3.76 -1.74 -7.27
CA ILE A 96 4.96 -2.54 -7.08
C ILE A 96 5.44 -2.29 -5.65
N ILE A 97 5.67 -3.37 -4.90
CA ILE A 97 6.26 -3.28 -3.58
C ILE A 97 7.62 -4.00 -3.61
N SER A 98 8.65 -3.37 -3.07
CA SER A 98 9.97 -3.95 -3.01
C SER A 98 10.60 -3.76 -1.64
N ARG A 99 11.48 -4.69 -1.28
CA ARG A 99 12.18 -4.69 0.00
C ARG A 99 13.67 -4.73 -0.23
N THR A 100 14.42 -3.91 0.50
CA THR A 100 15.86 -3.85 0.41
C THR A 100 16.45 -3.82 1.81
N SER A 101 17.50 -4.58 2.06
CA SER A 101 18.22 -4.52 3.32
C SER A 101 18.75 -3.10 3.54
N ARG A 102 18.58 -2.57 4.75
CA ARG A 102 19.09 -1.23 5.10
C ARG A 102 20.58 -1.11 4.89
N LYS A 103 21.32 -2.21 5.05
CA LYS A 103 22.76 -2.23 4.83
C LYS A 103 23.14 -2.02 3.37
N LYS A 104 22.25 -2.35 2.44
CA LYS A 104 22.47 -2.18 1.00
C LYS A 104 22.02 -0.82 0.49
N VAL A 105 21.18 -0.12 1.24
CA VAL A 105 20.69 1.20 0.88
C VAL A 105 21.79 2.25 1.07
N LEU A 106 22.66 2.01 2.01
CA LEU A 106 23.80 2.89 2.30
C LEU A 106 24.96 2.64 1.35
#